data_716ada51e1d05e8a29acc48791415dc9
#
_entry.id   716ada51e1d05e8a29acc48791415dc9
#
_cell.length_a   1.000
_cell.length_b   1.000
_cell.length_c   1.000
_cell.angle_alpha   90.00
_cell.angle_beta   90.00
_cell.angle_gamma   90.00
#
_symmetry.space_group_name_H-M   'P 1'
#
loop_
_entity.id
_entity.type
_entity.pdbx_description
1 polymer ?
#
loop_
_entity_poly.entity_id
_entity_poly.type
_entity_poly.pdbx_seq_one_letter_code
_entity_poly.pdbx_strand_id
1 'polypeptide(L)'
;TSLRHAIGQRKEAVPAIKRARSPHANFSAFNFAIARATFLQHSFDERLKQYGHEDTLFGQDLRYACKTVVHIDNPAYHLDGDSDAEFVEKTEVAIDNLADLIRSGKIDEEVRLFAVYRKLQRTGVLYLIQLLRILFASSIRALLIGGVRSVLLFDFYKLLRLSGHTIKIGRRNF
;
A
#
# COMPACT_ATOMS: atom_id res chain seq x y z
N THR A 1 -9.78 -20.36 -5.57
CA THR A 1 -9.25 -18.99 -5.75
C THR A 1 -8.96 -18.41 -4.37
N SER A 2 -7.72 -17.98 -4.09
CA SER A 2 -7.32 -17.37 -2.79
C SER A 2 -7.73 -15.89 -2.69
N LEU A 3 -7.69 -15.33 -1.47
CA LEU A 3 -7.86 -13.89 -1.23
C LEU A 3 -6.79 -13.11 -2.01
N ARG A 4 -5.53 -13.58 -1.99
CA ARG A 4 -4.41 -12.99 -2.74
C ARG A 4 -4.74 -12.87 -4.24
N HIS A 5 -5.27 -13.95 -4.84
CA HIS A 5 -5.67 -13.94 -6.25
C HIS A 5 -6.79 -12.92 -6.52
N ALA A 6 -7.83 -12.88 -5.68
CA ALA A 6 -8.93 -11.93 -5.84
C ALA A 6 -8.47 -10.46 -5.76
N ILE A 7 -7.51 -10.16 -4.86
CA ILE A 7 -6.91 -8.84 -4.74
C ILE A 7 -6.03 -8.53 -5.95
N GLY A 8 -5.15 -9.47 -6.36
CA GLY A 8 -4.27 -9.33 -7.52
C GLY A 8 -5.04 -8.99 -8.79
N GLN A 9 -6.11 -9.74 -9.08
CA GLN A 9 -6.94 -9.49 -10.25
C GLN A 9 -7.61 -8.12 -10.25
N ARG A 10 -8.02 -7.61 -9.10
CA ARG A 10 -8.73 -6.32 -9.03
C ARG A 10 -7.85 -5.11 -8.84
N LYS A 11 -6.68 -5.27 -8.23
CA LYS A 11 -5.85 -4.13 -7.82
C LYS A 11 -4.48 -4.08 -8.47
N GLU A 12 -3.96 -5.21 -8.93
CA GLU A 12 -2.62 -5.29 -9.52
C GLU A 12 -2.67 -5.50 -11.03
N ALA A 13 -3.61 -6.31 -11.53
CA ALA A 13 -3.83 -6.53 -12.97
C ALA A 13 -4.50 -5.30 -13.61
N VAL A 14 -3.85 -4.14 -13.51
CA VAL A 14 -4.37 -2.86 -14.01
C VAL A 14 -3.70 -2.52 -15.35
N PRO A 15 -4.46 -2.27 -16.44
CA PRO A 15 -3.90 -1.90 -17.75
C PRO A 15 -2.99 -0.67 -17.69
N ALA A 16 -1.94 -0.63 -18.54
CA ALA A 16 -0.97 0.46 -18.58
C ALA A 16 -1.61 1.84 -18.73
N ILE A 17 -2.63 1.96 -19.57
CA ILE A 17 -3.38 3.22 -19.77
C ILE A 17 -3.99 3.79 -18.48
N LYS A 18 -4.38 2.92 -17.53
CA LYS A 18 -4.90 3.35 -16.24
C LYS A 18 -3.77 3.68 -15.27
N ARG A 19 -2.69 2.89 -15.27
CA ARG A 19 -1.50 3.13 -14.43
C ARG A 19 -0.81 4.43 -14.81
N ALA A 20 -0.78 4.77 -16.09
CA ALA A 20 -0.17 5.99 -16.63
C ALA A 20 -0.85 7.30 -16.15
N ARG A 21 -2.05 7.25 -15.56
CA ARG A 21 -2.70 8.44 -14.99
C ARG A 21 -2.00 8.95 -13.72
N SER A 22 -1.29 8.08 -13.00
CA SER A 22 -0.47 8.41 -11.84
C SER A 22 0.77 7.51 -11.88
N PRO A 23 1.72 7.77 -12.79
CA PRO A 23 2.73 6.79 -13.15
C PRO A 23 3.64 6.43 -11.98
N HIS A 24 4.04 7.39 -11.16
CA HIS A 24 4.90 7.15 -10.01
C HIS A 24 4.18 6.43 -8.86
N ALA A 25 2.91 6.79 -8.60
CA ALA A 25 2.11 6.14 -7.57
C ALA A 25 1.70 4.69 -7.92
N ASN A 26 1.76 4.34 -9.21
CA ASN A 26 1.49 2.99 -9.71
C ASN A 26 2.76 2.24 -10.10
N PHE A 27 3.94 2.74 -9.71
CA PHE A 27 5.19 2.00 -9.91
C PHE A 27 5.16 0.67 -9.14
N SER A 28 5.71 -0.37 -9.77
CA SER A 28 5.91 -1.67 -9.15
C SER A 28 7.23 -2.28 -9.62
N ALA A 29 8.00 -2.79 -8.67
CA ALA A 29 9.26 -3.48 -8.94
C ALA A 29 9.06 -4.91 -9.46
N PHE A 30 7.84 -5.40 -9.52
CA PHE A 30 7.55 -6.77 -9.95
C PHE A 30 8.03 -7.07 -11.38
N ASN A 31 7.86 -6.09 -12.28
CA ASN A 31 8.33 -6.19 -13.67
C ASN A 31 8.65 -4.79 -14.20
N PHE A 32 9.92 -4.40 -14.14
CA PHE A 32 10.35 -3.09 -14.58
C PHE A 32 11.75 -3.13 -15.23
N ALA A 33 12.04 -2.13 -16.02
CA ALA A 33 13.36 -1.86 -16.54
C ALA A 33 13.75 -0.41 -16.25
N ILE A 34 15.00 -0.16 -15.92
CA ILE A 34 15.53 1.16 -15.60
C ILE A 34 16.95 1.31 -16.15
N ALA A 35 17.30 2.52 -16.59
CA ALA A 35 18.67 2.82 -16.98
C ALA A 35 19.61 2.68 -15.76
N ARG A 36 20.72 1.96 -15.92
CA ARG A 36 21.70 1.72 -14.86
C ARG A 36 22.14 3.00 -14.15
N ALA A 37 22.40 4.07 -14.90
CA ALA A 37 22.80 5.35 -14.32
C ALA A 37 21.72 5.94 -13.41
N THR A 38 20.44 5.82 -13.78
CA THR A 38 19.32 6.26 -12.94
C THR A 38 19.21 5.41 -11.68
N PHE A 39 19.34 4.08 -11.80
CA PHE A 39 19.26 3.18 -10.65
C PHE A 39 20.39 3.38 -9.65
N LEU A 40 21.60 3.70 -10.12
CA LEU A 40 22.73 4.00 -9.23
C LEU A 40 22.56 5.33 -8.47
N GLN A 41 21.80 6.27 -9.02
CA GLN A 41 21.46 7.55 -8.34
C GLN A 41 20.25 7.41 -7.43
N HIS A 42 19.29 6.56 -7.78
CA HIS A 42 18.03 6.33 -7.12
C HIS A 42 17.87 4.82 -6.92
N SER A 43 18.38 4.28 -5.82
CA SER A 43 18.22 2.87 -5.45
C SER A 43 17.08 2.70 -4.44
N PHE A 44 16.63 1.47 -4.23
CA PHE A 44 15.72 1.17 -3.13
C PHE A 44 16.37 1.52 -1.78
N ASP A 45 15.56 2.02 -0.84
CA ASP A 45 16.05 2.34 0.51
C ASP A 45 16.29 1.04 1.31
N GLU A 46 17.53 0.55 1.33
CA GLU A 46 17.94 -0.67 2.03
C GLU A 46 17.75 -0.62 3.55
N ARG A 47 17.43 0.56 4.11
CA ARG A 47 17.08 0.72 5.53
C ARG A 47 15.66 0.22 5.83
N LEU A 48 14.85 0.00 4.79
CA LEU A 48 13.54 -0.63 4.92
C LEU A 48 13.72 -2.13 5.09
N LYS A 49 13.76 -2.57 6.33
CA LYS A 49 13.89 -4.00 6.67
C LYS A 49 12.54 -4.73 6.75
N GLN A 50 11.45 -3.99 6.81
CA GLN A 50 10.10 -4.53 6.88
C GLN A 50 9.47 -4.60 5.50
N TYR A 51 8.67 -5.62 5.28
CA TYR A 51 7.95 -5.86 4.04
C TYR A 51 6.96 -4.72 3.72
N GLY A 52 6.95 -4.31 2.46
CA GLY A 52 5.95 -3.42 1.86
C GLY A 52 6.36 -1.94 1.80
N HIS A 53 5.86 -1.29 0.76
CA HIS A 53 6.06 0.13 0.43
C HIS A 53 7.43 0.51 -0.14
N GLU A 54 8.32 -0.45 -0.44
CA GLU A 54 9.57 -0.23 -1.15
C GLU A 54 9.31 0.41 -2.52
N ASP A 55 8.36 -0.16 -3.27
CA ASP A 55 7.93 0.32 -4.58
C ASP A 55 7.33 1.73 -4.49
N THR A 56 6.55 1.97 -3.45
CA THR A 56 5.91 3.27 -3.21
C THR A 56 6.95 4.36 -2.99
N LEU A 57 7.94 4.09 -2.14
CA LEU A 57 9.02 5.04 -1.86
C LEU A 57 9.91 5.27 -3.08
N PHE A 58 10.24 4.21 -3.80
CA PHE A 58 11.04 4.32 -5.02
C PHE A 58 10.31 5.13 -6.10
N GLY A 59 9.02 4.87 -6.32
CA GLY A 59 8.20 5.67 -7.24
C GLY A 59 8.12 7.13 -6.82
N GLN A 60 7.99 7.42 -5.52
CA GLN A 60 7.97 8.77 -4.98
C GLN A 60 9.33 9.47 -5.16
N ASP A 61 10.46 8.76 -4.96
CA ASP A 61 11.80 9.30 -5.18
C ASP A 61 12.03 9.66 -6.65
N LEU A 62 11.65 8.78 -7.58
CA LEU A 62 11.70 9.06 -9.01
C LEU A 62 10.87 10.30 -9.38
N ARG A 63 9.72 10.50 -8.75
CA ARG A 63 8.88 11.69 -8.96
C ARG A 63 9.59 12.96 -8.50
N TYR A 64 10.15 12.97 -7.29
CA TYR A 64 10.89 14.12 -6.76
C TYR A 64 12.14 14.44 -7.59
N ALA A 65 12.77 13.41 -8.16
CA ALA A 65 13.88 13.56 -9.09
C ALA A 65 13.46 13.92 -10.52
N CYS A 66 12.17 14.18 -10.76
CA CYS A 66 11.62 14.48 -12.09
C CYS A 66 11.96 13.42 -13.15
N LYS A 67 12.10 12.15 -12.76
CA LYS A 67 12.32 11.03 -13.69
C LYS A 67 11.00 10.55 -14.26
N THR A 68 10.97 10.31 -15.56
CA THR A 68 9.77 9.80 -16.23
C THR A 68 9.59 8.31 -15.95
N VAL A 69 8.38 7.91 -15.58
CA VAL A 69 7.95 6.50 -15.48
C VAL A 69 6.94 6.23 -16.59
N VAL A 70 7.23 5.24 -17.43
CA VAL A 70 6.34 4.83 -18.54
C VAL A 70 5.79 3.44 -18.23
N HIS A 71 4.46 3.31 -18.25
CA HIS A 71 3.81 2.02 -18.12
C HIS A 71 3.53 1.41 -19.48
N ILE A 72 3.89 0.15 -19.64
CA ILE A 72 3.61 -0.65 -20.84
C ILE A 72 2.76 -1.87 -20.47
N ASP A 73 1.99 -2.39 -21.41
CA ASP A 73 1.25 -3.64 -21.22
C ASP A 73 2.20 -4.82 -21.50
N ASN A 74 2.86 -5.24 -20.43
CA ASN A 74 3.74 -6.41 -20.39
C ASN A 74 3.36 -7.26 -19.18
N PRO A 75 2.25 -8.02 -19.22
CA PRO A 75 1.78 -8.78 -18.10
C PRO A 75 2.75 -9.92 -17.76
N ALA A 76 2.99 -10.12 -16.49
CA ALA A 76 3.73 -11.25 -15.95
C ALA A 76 2.83 -12.04 -14.99
N TYR A 77 3.01 -13.35 -14.97
CA TYR A 77 2.29 -14.22 -14.05
C TYR A 77 2.98 -14.20 -12.69
N HIS A 78 2.20 -13.93 -11.65
CA HIS A 78 2.66 -14.04 -10.27
C HIS A 78 2.24 -15.42 -9.73
N LEU A 79 3.21 -16.31 -9.57
CA LEU A 79 3.00 -17.66 -9.05
C LEU A 79 3.14 -17.64 -7.53
N ASP A 80 2.19 -17.00 -6.85
CA ASP A 80 2.15 -16.98 -5.39
C ASP A 80 1.55 -18.23 -4.82
N GLY A 81 2.27 -18.81 -3.87
CA GLY A 81 1.79 -19.91 -3.03
C GLY A 81 1.25 -19.47 -1.66
N ASP A 82 1.10 -18.16 -1.41
CA ASP A 82 0.63 -17.68 -0.11
C ASP A 82 -0.79 -18.17 0.21
N SER A 83 -0.96 -18.73 1.38
CA SER A 83 -2.28 -18.97 1.96
C SER A 83 -2.96 -17.63 2.31
N ASP A 84 -4.29 -17.65 2.49
CA ASP A 84 -5.03 -16.45 2.89
C ASP A 84 -4.52 -15.90 4.24
N ALA A 85 -4.06 -16.76 5.14
CA ALA A 85 -3.48 -16.38 6.43
C ALA A 85 -2.14 -15.64 6.26
N GLU A 86 -1.21 -16.20 5.48
CA GLU A 86 0.09 -15.59 5.20
C GLU A 86 -0.06 -14.26 4.47
N PHE A 87 -1.01 -14.18 3.52
CA PHE A 87 -1.28 -12.93 2.80
C PHE A 87 -1.82 -11.83 3.72
N VAL A 88 -2.72 -12.17 4.65
CA VAL A 88 -3.24 -11.22 5.65
C VAL A 88 -2.12 -10.78 6.57
N GLU A 89 -1.28 -11.68 7.07
CA GLU A 89 -0.14 -11.37 7.94
C GLU A 89 0.87 -10.45 7.25
N LYS A 90 1.29 -10.75 6.02
CA LYS A 90 2.16 -9.88 5.22
C LYS A 90 1.54 -8.48 5.04
N THR A 91 0.21 -8.41 4.84
CA THR A 91 -0.51 -7.15 4.74
C THR A 91 -0.47 -6.37 6.05
N GLU A 92 -0.62 -7.04 7.20
CA GLU A 92 -0.52 -6.42 8.52
C GLU A 92 0.86 -5.79 8.73
N VAL A 93 1.93 -6.52 8.41
CA VAL A 93 3.31 -6.00 8.45
C VAL A 93 3.48 -4.79 7.54
N ALA A 94 2.96 -4.85 6.31
CA ALA A 94 3.03 -3.72 5.38
C ALA A 94 2.27 -2.48 5.89
N ILE A 95 1.15 -2.65 6.60
CA ILE A 95 0.41 -1.53 7.21
C ILE A 95 1.16 -0.94 8.40
N ASP A 96 1.79 -1.76 9.23
CA ASP A 96 2.61 -1.31 10.33
C ASP A 96 3.81 -0.50 9.82
N ASN A 97 4.49 -0.99 8.75
CA ASN A 97 5.54 -0.25 8.06
C ASN A 97 5.01 1.08 7.46
N LEU A 98 3.83 1.07 6.82
CA LEU A 98 3.20 2.30 6.33
C LEU A 98 3.01 3.34 7.45
N ALA A 99 2.55 2.91 8.61
CA ALA A 99 2.35 3.81 9.76
C ALA A 99 3.68 4.44 10.21
N ASP A 100 4.79 3.69 10.19
CA ASP A 100 6.12 4.20 10.51
C ASP A 100 6.63 5.18 9.46
N LEU A 101 6.40 4.90 8.19
CA LEU A 101 6.76 5.77 7.09
C LEU A 101 5.97 7.09 7.10
N ILE A 102 4.69 7.04 7.47
CA ILE A 102 3.87 8.25 7.65
C ILE A 102 4.40 9.08 8.82
N ARG A 103 4.69 8.44 9.97
CA ARG A 103 5.22 9.13 11.16
C ARG A 103 6.57 9.80 10.89
N SER A 104 7.43 9.16 10.12
CA SER A 104 8.74 9.70 9.72
C SER A 104 8.67 10.72 8.59
N GLY A 105 7.47 10.99 8.03
CA GLY A 105 7.29 11.94 6.92
C GLY A 105 7.89 11.47 5.58
N LYS A 106 8.25 10.21 5.46
CA LYS A 106 8.86 9.64 4.25
C LYS A 106 7.84 9.37 3.14
N ILE A 107 6.56 9.22 3.47
CA ILE A 107 5.49 8.93 2.52
C ILE A 107 4.48 10.06 2.49
N ASP A 108 3.96 10.36 1.31
CA ASP A 108 2.96 11.41 1.10
C ASP A 108 1.53 10.88 0.88
N GLU A 109 0.57 11.80 0.69
CA GLU A 109 -0.85 11.49 0.53
C GLU A 109 -1.22 10.84 -0.81
N GLU A 110 -0.28 10.58 -1.72
CA GLU A 110 -0.55 9.79 -2.92
C GLU A 110 -0.87 8.33 -2.58
N VAL A 111 -0.42 7.85 -1.42
CA VAL A 111 -0.81 6.54 -0.92
C VAL A 111 -2.28 6.56 -0.51
N ARG A 112 -3.12 5.90 -1.30
CA ARG A 112 -4.59 5.93 -1.14
C ARG A 112 -5.07 5.62 0.27
N LEU A 113 -4.48 4.63 0.94
CA LEU A 113 -4.85 4.28 2.32
C LEU A 113 -4.54 5.42 3.27
N PHE A 114 -3.40 6.06 3.12
CA PHE A 114 -3.02 7.23 3.91
C PHE A 114 -3.93 8.44 3.63
N ALA A 115 -4.26 8.71 2.36
CA ALA A 115 -5.19 9.80 2.02
C ALA A 115 -6.57 9.62 2.69
N VAL A 116 -7.11 8.39 2.66
CA VAL A 116 -8.37 8.06 3.34
C VAL A 116 -8.26 8.24 4.85
N TYR A 117 -7.21 7.69 5.48
CA TYR A 117 -6.94 7.84 6.90
C TYR A 117 -6.90 9.33 7.30
N ARG A 118 -6.17 10.15 6.56
CA ARG A 118 -6.03 11.58 6.84
C ARG A 118 -7.34 12.35 6.68
N LYS A 119 -8.15 12.01 5.67
CA LYS A 119 -9.49 12.58 5.52
C LYS A 119 -10.37 12.27 6.72
N LEU A 120 -10.39 11.02 7.17
CA LEU A 120 -11.17 10.58 8.34
C LEU A 120 -10.66 11.24 9.64
N GLN A 121 -9.35 11.45 9.77
CA GLN A 121 -8.76 12.16 10.90
C GLN A 121 -9.22 13.64 10.95
N ARG A 122 -9.24 14.31 9.80
CA ARG A 122 -9.67 15.73 9.70
C ARG A 122 -11.16 15.92 10.01
N THR A 123 -12.00 14.93 9.69
CA THR A 123 -13.45 14.97 9.93
C THR A 123 -13.87 14.44 11.31
N GLY A 124 -12.92 13.94 12.11
CA GLY A 124 -13.22 13.31 13.39
C GLY A 124 -13.82 11.89 13.29
N VAL A 125 -14.15 11.42 12.09
CA VAL A 125 -14.71 10.08 11.87
C VAL A 125 -13.72 8.96 12.23
N LEU A 126 -12.43 9.27 12.32
CA LEU A 126 -11.40 8.31 12.71
C LEU A 126 -11.68 7.64 14.07
N TYR A 127 -12.27 8.37 15.03
CA TYR A 127 -12.66 7.80 16.34
C TYR A 127 -13.69 6.66 16.21
N LEU A 128 -14.65 6.82 15.28
CA LEU A 128 -15.60 5.75 14.97
C LEU A 128 -14.89 4.53 14.36
N ILE A 129 -13.95 4.76 13.43
CA ILE A 129 -13.15 3.68 12.84
C ILE A 129 -12.33 2.94 13.92
N GLN A 130 -11.77 3.66 14.89
CA GLN A 130 -11.04 3.05 16.01
C GLN A 130 -11.95 2.21 16.90
N LEU A 131 -13.17 2.67 17.16
CA LEU A 131 -14.17 1.86 17.88
C LEU A 131 -14.53 0.59 17.10
N LEU A 132 -14.82 0.72 15.82
CA LEU A 132 -15.10 -0.43 14.94
C LEU A 132 -13.90 -1.40 14.87
N ARG A 133 -12.67 -0.91 14.95
CA ARG A 133 -11.48 -1.76 15.06
C ARG A 133 -11.52 -2.62 16.32
N ILE A 134 -11.80 -2.03 17.46
CA ILE A 134 -11.85 -2.76 18.74
C ILE A 134 -12.93 -3.85 18.70
N LEU A 135 -14.08 -3.56 18.10
CA LEU A 135 -15.22 -4.47 18.07
C LEU A 135 -15.11 -5.57 17.02
N PHE A 136 -14.55 -5.27 15.84
CA PHE A 136 -14.71 -6.12 14.65
C PHE A 136 -13.41 -6.57 13.98
N ALA A 137 -12.23 -6.00 14.30
CA ALA A 137 -11.02 -6.32 13.56
C ALA A 137 -10.67 -7.83 13.61
N SER A 138 -10.79 -8.46 14.77
CA SER A 138 -10.52 -9.89 14.94
C SER A 138 -11.50 -10.76 14.15
N SER A 139 -12.79 -10.41 14.17
CA SER A 139 -13.82 -11.15 13.41
C SER A 139 -13.62 -11.00 11.92
N ILE A 140 -13.30 -9.78 11.44
CA ILE A 140 -13.02 -9.53 10.02
C ILE A 140 -11.75 -10.29 9.59
N ARG A 141 -10.70 -10.29 10.41
CA ARG A 141 -9.48 -11.08 10.16
C ARG A 141 -9.81 -12.57 10.01
N ALA A 142 -10.60 -13.12 10.92
CA ALA A 142 -11.01 -14.52 10.87
C ALA A 142 -11.82 -14.82 9.59
N LEU A 143 -12.72 -13.94 9.18
CA LEU A 143 -13.48 -14.09 7.93
C LEU A 143 -12.58 -14.08 6.69
N LEU A 144 -11.58 -13.18 6.63
CA LEU A 144 -10.64 -13.09 5.51
C LEU A 144 -9.77 -14.34 5.41
N ILE A 145 -9.27 -14.85 6.55
CA ILE A 145 -8.49 -16.10 6.62
C ILE A 145 -9.40 -17.31 6.33
N GLY A 146 -10.65 -17.27 6.75
CA GLY A 146 -11.66 -18.31 6.53
C GLY A 146 -12.21 -18.39 5.10
N GLY A 147 -11.64 -17.60 4.16
CA GLY A 147 -11.93 -17.71 2.73
C GLY A 147 -12.94 -16.68 2.20
N VAL A 148 -13.31 -15.64 2.96
CA VAL A 148 -14.10 -14.51 2.44
C VAL A 148 -13.21 -13.63 1.55
N ARG A 149 -13.50 -13.58 0.25
CA ARG A 149 -12.69 -12.95 -0.79
C ARG A 149 -13.21 -11.56 -1.21
N SER A 150 -13.69 -10.80 -0.24
CA SER A 150 -14.23 -9.46 -0.49
C SER A 150 -13.11 -8.41 -0.46
N VAL A 151 -12.86 -7.77 -1.62
CA VAL A 151 -11.89 -6.65 -1.73
C VAL A 151 -12.29 -5.47 -0.85
N LEU A 152 -13.59 -5.19 -0.73
CA LEU A 152 -14.08 -4.10 0.13
C LEU A 152 -13.83 -4.40 1.61
N LEU A 153 -14.09 -5.64 2.04
CA LEU A 153 -13.84 -6.05 3.42
C LEU A 153 -12.34 -6.02 3.73
N PHE A 154 -11.50 -6.44 2.79
CA PHE A 154 -10.06 -6.38 2.92
C PHE A 154 -9.54 -4.93 3.01
N ASP A 155 -10.07 -4.01 2.18
CA ASP A 155 -9.70 -2.60 2.26
C ASP A 155 -10.16 -1.96 3.57
N PHE A 156 -11.34 -2.32 4.03
CA PHE A 156 -11.83 -1.87 5.33
C PHE A 156 -10.94 -2.41 6.48
N TYR A 157 -10.56 -3.68 6.41
CA TYR A 157 -9.62 -4.27 7.37
C TYR A 157 -8.29 -3.51 7.44
N LYS A 158 -7.71 -3.16 6.29
CA LYS A 158 -6.49 -2.35 6.23
C LYS A 158 -6.66 -0.99 6.91
N LEU A 159 -7.81 -0.35 6.70
CA LEU A 159 -8.12 0.92 7.34
C LEU A 159 -8.27 0.77 8.86
N LEU A 160 -8.96 -0.29 9.32
CA LEU A 160 -9.06 -0.60 10.75
C LEU A 160 -7.66 -0.83 11.35
N ARG A 161 -6.79 -1.60 10.69
CA ARG A 161 -5.41 -1.85 11.15
C ARG A 161 -4.63 -0.54 11.27
N LEU A 162 -4.62 0.29 10.22
CA LEU A 162 -3.92 1.57 10.23
C LEU A 162 -4.47 2.52 11.31
N SER A 163 -5.78 2.52 11.57
CA SER A 163 -6.39 3.36 12.61
C SER A 163 -5.93 3.01 14.03
N GLY A 164 -5.36 1.83 14.24
CA GLY A 164 -4.76 1.43 15.51
C GLY A 164 -3.45 2.14 15.83
N HIS A 165 -2.81 2.72 14.82
CA HIS A 165 -1.58 3.46 15.00
C HIS A 165 -1.87 4.93 15.32
N THR A 166 -1.28 5.45 16.40
CA THR A 166 -1.35 6.88 16.71
C THR A 166 -0.40 7.64 15.80
N ILE A 167 -0.94 8.26 14.77
CA ILE A 167 -0.17 9.06 13.80
C ILE A 167 -0.44 10.53 14.09
N LYS A 168 0.50 11.19 14.76
CA LYS A 168 0.52 12.65 14.90
C LYS A 168 1.11 13.22 13.61
N ILE A 169 0.26 13.69 12.72
CA ILE A 169 0.72 14.35 11.50
C ILE A 169 1.00 15.81 11.85
N GLY A 170 2.28 16.16 11.89
CA GLY A 170 2.70 17.56 12.03
C GLY A 170 2.08 18.40 10.90
N ARG A 171 1.66 19.63 11.20
CA ARG A 171 1.34 20.62 10.15
C ARG A 171 2.62 20.80 9.34
N ARG A 172 2.66 20.35 8.08
CA ARG A 172 3.68 20.87 7.15
C ARG A 172 3.37 22.36 7.00
N ASN A 173 4.25 23.19 7.53
CA ASN A 173 4.29 24.59 7.13
C ASN A 173 4.74 24.59 5.66
N PHE A 174 3.86 24.98 4.76
CA PHE A 174 4.18 25.31 3.38
C PHE A 174 4.89 26.66 3.36
#